data_d20b41a555d19fdd5bda86d6d7046d19
#
_entry.id   d20b41a555d19fdd5bda86d6d7046d19
#
_cell.length_a   1.000
_cell.length_b   1.000
_cell.length_c   1.000
_cell.angle_alpha   90.00
_cell.angle_beta   90.00
_cell.angle_gamma   90.00
#
_symmetry.space_group_name_H-M   'P 1'
#
loop_
_entity.id
_entity.type
_entity.pdbx_description
1 polymer ?
#
loop_
_entity_poly.entity_id
_entity_poly.type
_entity_poly.pdbx_seq_one_letter_code
_entity_poly.pdbx_strand_id
1 'polypeptide(L)'
;SPITETRITEQLNKLGNTPYTFEKLNINLDENLHIPSISALNNARRTAINMLQEKIMNKFLERRNENSSKQVVSLTSLHDGKCSVENTNNVLQRKISILLENINLEYDYTQLENVDNIYIPLKFFLSKKYNTLLFNLSRKFDLYIYMPTIIKPNYKNLLLNNIDNIVPDYEIKGFVISNISGFELLKKYIGNEKYTFIANYTMNIFNEYSIQELQSLGINVVTPSVELNKSILQNLCSNSPLPVELIAYGRNVLMNSSYCLLGKSNKCYPKCDMKCKNCTSSAFASLSDNSNTSVTDNSCTAKYYIKDRLGFKFRIIPDNIQTVTSIYNSKITSIDTHDFKISAVRINILDENIEEINNIVTSVKNGNKLEGKEYTNGNLNRDI
;
A
#
# COMPACT_ATOMS: atom_id res chain seq x y z
N SER A 1 -52.26 -24.66 27.44
CA SER A 1 -52.74 -24.84 26.07
C SER A 1 -51.62 -25.42 25.23
N PRO A 2 -51.94 -26.28 24.26
CA PRO A 2 -50.97 -26.83 23.32
C PRO A 2 -50.19 -25.72 22.63
N ILE A 3 -48.93 -25.99 22.32
CA ILE A 3 -48.11 -25.00 21.58
C ILE A 3 -48.43 -25.07 20.08
N THR A 4 -48.46 -23.94 19.43
CA THR A 4 -48.73 -23.84 17.99
C THR A 4 -47.41 -23.72 17.21
N GLU A 5 -47.38 -24.23 15.99
CA GLU A 5 -46.25 -24.13 15.07
C GLU A 5 -45.81 -22.67 14.87
N THR A 6 -46.76 -21.75 14.73
CA THR A 6 -46.50 -20.32 14.61
C THR A 6 -45.66 -19.78 15.78
N ARG A 7 -46.05 -20.18 17.02
CA ARG A 7 -45.36 -19.71 18.22
C ARG A 7 -43.98 -20.29 18.38
N ILE A 8 -43.75 -21.53 17.92
CA ILE A 8 -42.41 -22.13 17.86
C ILE A 8 -41.56 -21.39 16.86
N THR A 9 -42.05 -21.16 15.64
CA THR A 9 -41.37 -20.41 14.57
C THR A 9 -40.95 -19.03 15.06
N GLU A 10 -41.83 -18.28 15.69
CA GLU A 10 -41.54 -16.97 16.25
C GLU A 10 -40.39 -17.01 17.30
N GLN A 11 -40.38 -18.02 18.17
CA GLN A 11 -39.35 -18.13 19.19
C GLN A 11 -38.01 -18.61 18.64
N LEU A 12 -38.00 -19.49 17.65
CA LEU A 12 -36.78 -19.96 17.00
C LEU A 12 -36.13 -18.86 16.15
N ASN A 13 -36.92 -18.03 15.47
CA ASN A 13 -36.40 -16.91 14.67
C ASN A 13 -35.83 -15.75 15.50
N LYS A 14 -35.96 -15.76 16.83
CA LYS A 14 -35.32 -14.76 17.70
C LYS A 14 -33.81 -15.01 17.84
N LEU A 15 -33.06 -14.89 16.75
CA LEU A 15 -31.63 -15.17 16.71
C LEU A 15 -30.75 -14.04 17.28
N GLY A 16 -31.36 -12.91 17.67
CA GLY A 16 -30.66 -11.78 18.31
C GLY A 16 -29.56 -11.16 17.42
N ASN A 17 -28.42 -10.86 18.02
CA ASN A 17 -27.27 -10.27 17.34
C ASN A 17 -26.36 -11.32 16.69
N THR A 18 -26.85 -12.53 16.42
CA THR A 18 -26.06 -13.54 15.71
C THR A 18 -26.13 -13.31 14.19
N PRO A 19 -25.09 -13.67 13.42
CA PRO A 19 -25.09 -13.53 11.98
C PRO A 19 -25.88 -14.63 11.24
N TYR A 20 -26.68 -15.43 11.97
CA TYR A 20 -27.37 -16.59 11.43
C TYR A 20 -28.82 -16.30 11.12
N THR A 21 -29.34 -16.96 10.09
CA THR A 21 -30.77 -17.01 9.72
C THR A 21 -31.15 -18.44 9.37
N PHE A 22 -32.39 -18.83 9.61
CA PHE A 22 -32.89 -20.12 9.12
C PHE A 22 -33.27 -19.96 7.65
N GLU A 23 -32.66 -20.76 6.78
CA GLU A 23 -33.06 -20.88 5.37
C GLU A 23 -34.42 -21.60 5.25
N LYS A 24 -34.55 -22.67 6.03
CA LYS A 24 -35.77 -23.46 6.09
C LYS A 24 -35.98 -23.99 7.50
N LEU A 25 -37.21 -23.88 8.02
CA LEU A 25 -37.60 -24.43 9.32
C LEU A 25 -38.75 -25.41 9.10
N ASN A 26 -38.46 -26.70 9.32
CA ASN A 26 -39.49 -27.74 9.29
C ASN A 26 -39.86 -28.07 10.73
N ILE A 27 -41.15 -27.94 11.07
CA ILE A 27 -41.66 -28.20 12.40
C ILE A 27 -42.68 -29.34 12.27
N ASN A 28 -42.39 -30.47 12.94
CA ASN A 28 -43.32 -31.59 13.03
C ASN A 28 -43.79 -31.66 14.47
N LEU A 29 -45.07 -31.52 14.69
CA LEU A 29 -45.72 -31.56 16.02
C LEU A 29 -46.62 -32.77 16.11
N ASP A 30 -46.52 -33.48 17.23
CA ASP A 30 -47.51 -34.48 17.61
C ASP A 30 -48.81 -33.78 18.06
N GLU A 31 -49.94 -34.42 17.89
CA GLU A 31 -51.21 -33.87 18.34
C GLU A 31 -51.19 -33.64 19.85
N ASN A 32 -51.59 -32.43 20.29
CA ASN A 32 -51.65 -31.99 21.69
C ASN A 32 -50.28 -31.88 22.40
N LEU A 33 -49.18 -31.65 21.66
CA LEU A 33 -47.86 -31.50 22.25
C LEU A 33 -47.82 -30.31 23.24
N HIS A 34 -47.37 -30.60 24.46
CA HIS A 34 -47.09 -29.61 25.50
C HIS A 34 -45.58 -29.56 25.74
N ILE A 35 -44.95 -28.41 25.51
CA ILE A 35 -43.56 -28.19 25.92
C ILE A 35 -43.53 -27.67 27.38
N PRO A 36 -42.50 -28.04 28.16
CA PRO A 36 -42.43 -27.65 29.59
C PRO A 36 -42.43 -26.14 29.79
N SER A 37 -41.77 -25.39 28.92
CA SER A 37 -41.74 -23.92 28.94
C SER A 37 -41.16 -23.35 27.65
N ILE A 38 -41.50 -22.10 27.33
CA ILE A 38 -40.86 -21.32 26.27
C ILE A 38 -39.35 -21.14 26.54
N SER A 39 -38.97 -21.13 27.83
CA SER A 39 -37.56 -21.09 28.23
C SER A 39 -36.78 -22.30 27.76
N ALA A 40 -37.36 -23.50 27.79
CA ALA A 40 -36.73 -24.72 27.28
C ALA A 40 -36.44 -24.63 25.77
N LEU A 41 -37.38 -24.10 24.98
CA LEU A 41 -37.21 -23.86 23.55
C LEU A 41 -36.11 -22.83 23.26
N ASN A 42 -36.10 -21.74 24.04
CA ASN A 42 -35.05 -20.71 23.91
C ASN A 42 -33.66 -21.23 24.27
N ASN A 43 -33.56 -22.09 25.30
CA ASN A 43 -32.31 -22.73 25.67
C ASN A 43 -31.83 -23.70 24.59
N ALA A 44 -32.71 -24.54 24.03
CA ALA A 44 -32.37 -25.42 22.91
C ALA A 44 -31.84 -24.65 21.72
N ARG A 45 -32.49 -23.53 21.34
CA ARG A 45 -32.01 -22.64 20.29
C ARG A 45 -30.59 -22.09 20.57
N ARG A 46 -30.36 -21.57 21.79
CA ARG A 46 -29.02 -21.04 22.17
C ARG A 46 -27.96 -22.11 22.12
N THR A 47 -28.25 -23.31 22.64
CA THR A 47 -27.34 -24.45 22.60
C THR A 47 -27.00 -24.84 21.17
N ALA A 48 -28.00 -24.92 20.29
CA ALA A 48 -27.79 -25.25 18.88
C ALA A 48 -26.89 -24.23 18.19
N ILE A 49 -27.08 -22.91 18.45
CA ILE A 49 -26.22 -21.86 17.90
C ILE A 49 -24.79 -21.96 18.42
N ASN A 50 -24.61 -22.19 19.73
CA ASN A 50 -23.28 -22.36 20.31
C ASN A 50 -22.55 -23.58 19.71
N MET A 51 -23.24 -24.71 19.59
CA MET A 51 -22.70 -25.91 18.95
C MET A 51 -22.30 -25.66 17.47
N LEU A 52 -23.11 -24.88 16.73
CA LEU A 52 -22.79 -24.48 15.36
C LEU A 52 -21.53 -23.62 15.31
N GLN A 53 -21.42 -22.63 16.21
CA GLN A 53 -20.24 -21.77 16.31
C GLN A 53 -18.97 -22.56 16.64
N GLU A 54 -19.04 -23.46 17.61
CA GLU A 54 -17.94 -24.37 17.97
C GLU A 54 -17.52 -25.26 16.78
N LYS A 55 -18.50 -25.82 16.08
CA LYS A 55 -18.22 -26.67 14.91
C LYS A 55 -17.56 -25.88 13.77
N ILE A 56 -18.01 -24.66 13.52
CA ILE A 56 -17.39 -23.76 12.52
C ILE A 56 -15.96 -23.43 12.93
N MET A 57 -15.75 -23.08 14.22
CA MET A 57 -14.43 -22.76 14.74
C MET A 57 -13.48 -23.95 14.67
N ASN A 58 -13.91 -25.14 15.08
CA ASN A 58 -13.11 -26.36 15.02
C ASN A 58 -12.72 -26.70 13.57
N LYS A 59 -13.66 -26.61 12.63
CA LYS A 59 -13.37 -26.81 11.21
C LYS A 59 -12.38 -25.80 10.64
N PHE A 60 -12.42 -24.55 11.13
CA PHE A 60 -11.45 -23.53 10.76
C PHE A 60 -10.06 -23.86 11.32
N LEU A 61 -9.99 -24.29 12.59
CA LEU A 61 -8.73 -24.69 13.24
C LEU A 61 -8.12 -25.96 12.60
N GLU A 62 -8.96 -26.95 12.24
CA GLU A 62 -8.53 -28.15 11.52
C GLU A 62 -7.88 -27.79 10.18
N ARG A 63 -8.54 -26.97 9.37
CA ARG A 63 -7.99 -26.47 8.09
C ARG A 63 -6.68 -25.72 8.27
N ARG A 64 -6.56 -24.90 9.33
CA ARG A 64 -5.34 -24.21 9.67
C ARG A 64 -4.21 -25.17 10.02
N ASN A 65 -4.48 -26.20 10.81
CA ASN A 65 -3.51 -27.21 11.21
C ASN A 65 -3.08 -28.09 10.03
N GLU A 66 -4.01 -28.49 9.15
CA GLU A 66 -3.70 -29.22 7.92
C GLU A 66 -2.82 -28.41 6.97
N ASN A 67 -3.09 -27.12 6.83
CA ASN A 67 -2.27 -26.24 6.01
C ASN A 67 -0.88 -25.99 6.62
N SER A 68 -0.78 -25.86 7.94
CA SER A 68 0.52 -25.72 8.61
C SER A 68 1.36 -26.99 8.52
N SER A 69 0.77 -28.17 8.63
CA SER A 69 1.49 -29.43 8.48
C SER A 69 1.93 -29.70 7.03
N LYS A 70 1.14 -29.31 6.04
CA LYS A 70 1.53 -29.37 4.62
C LYS A 70 2.65 -28.37 4.29
N GLN A 71 2.63 -27.18 4.89
CA GLN A 71 3.70 -26.18 4.72
C GLN A 71 5.02 -26.62 5.37
N VAL A 72 5.00 -27.24 6.54
CA VAL A 72 6.21 -27.78 7.18
C VAL A 72 6.84 -28.90 6.33
N VAL A 73 6.03 -29.76 5.71
CA VAL A 73 6.56 -30.80 4.81
C VAL A 73 7.12 -30.21 3.51
N SER A 74 6.55 -29.10 2.99
CA SER A 74 7.09 -28.43 1.81
C SER A 74 8.36 -27.60 2.12
N LEU A 75 8.50 -27.09 3.34
CA LEU A 75 9.71 -26.36 3.78
C LEU A 75 10.93 -27.29 3.93
N THR A 76 10.74 -28.52 4.35
CA THR A 76 11.82 -29.51 4.42
C THR A 76 12.26 -30.01 3.05
N SER A 77 11.38 -30.05 2.05
CA SER A 77 11.72 -30.44 0.67
C SER A 77 12.33 -29.29 -0.16
N LEU A 78 12.16 -28.02 0.25
CA LEU A 78 12.79 -26.88 -0.40
C LEU A 78 14.21 -26.59 0.12
N HIS A 79 14.64 -27.22 1.22
CA HIS A 79 15.99 -27.04 1.76
C HIS A 79 17.05 -27.91 1.04
N ASP A 80 16.67 -28.86 0.19
CA ASP A 80 17.62 -29.66 -0.59
C ASP A 80 17.99 -29.05 -1.95
N GLY A 81 17.37 -27.96 -2.33
CA GLY A 81 17.85 -27.08 -3.39
C GLY A 81 18.98 -26.21 -2.86
N LYS A 82 20.21 -26.74 -2.86
CA LYS A 82 21.44 -25.94 -2.65
C LYS A 82 21.44 -24.74 -3.59
N CYS A 83 20.84 -23.65 -3.15
CA CYS A 83 21.31 -22.36 -3.56
C CYS A 83 22.65 -22.18 -2.82
N SER A 84 23.74 -22.53 -3.48
CA SER A 84 25.10 -22.22 -3.04
C SER A 84 25.22 -20.68 -3.02
N VAL A 85 24.79 -20.09 -1.94
CA VAL A 85 25.22 -18.73 -1.59
C VAL A 85 26.69 -18.92 -1.18
N GLU A 86 27.57 -18.80 -2.16
CA GLU A 86 28.98 -18.57 -1.87
C GLU A 86 29.04 -17.42 -0.86
N ASN A 87 29.60 -17.72 0.30
CA ASN A 87 30.03 -16.73 1.28
C ASN A 87 31.21 -15.93 0.68
N THR A 88 30.90 -15.12 -0.31
CA THR A 88 31.77 -14.03 -0.70
C THR A 88 31.40 -12.86 0.20
N ASN A 89 32.35 -12.39 0.97
CA ASN A 89 32.36 -11.09 1.67
C ASN A 89 32.31 -9.91 0.67
N ASN A 90 31.57 -10.04 -0.41
CA ASN A 90 31.17 -8.96 -1.27
C ASN A 90 29.97 -8.30 -0.59
N VAL A 91 30.19 -7.12 -0.03
CA VAL A 91 29.12 -6.14 0.22
C VAL A 91 28.38 -5.99 -1.10
N LEU A 92 27.30 -6.74 -1.29
CA LEU A 92 26.44 -6.61 -2.45
C LEU A 92 26.10 -5.12 -2.53
N GLN A 93 26.51 -4.48 -3.62
CA GLN A 93 26.27 -3.06 -3.84
C GLN A 93 24.76 -2.85 -3.83
N ARG A 94 24.24 -2.32 -2.73
CA ARG A 94 22.81 -2.08 -2.52
C ARG A 94 22.34 -1.07 -3.56
N LYS A 95 21.24 -1.36 -4.25
CA LYS A 95 20.62 -0.40 -5.15
C LYS A 95 20.02 0.76 -4.35
N ILE A 96 20.12 1.96 -4.89
CA ILE A 96 19.47 3.16 -4.34
C ILE A 96 18.27 3.51 -5.22
N SER A 97 17.10 3.49 -4.60
CA SER A 97 15.84 3.87 -5.23
C SER A 97 15.34 5.21 -4.66
N ILE A 98 14.92 6.12 -5.51
CA ILE A 98 14.30 7.38 -5.10
C ILE A 98 12.83 7.40 -5.52
N LEU A 99 11.93 7.64 -4.56
CA LEU A 99 10.55 7.98 -4.84
C LEU A 99 10.40 9.52 -4.83
N LEU A 100 10.05 10.11 -5.97
CA LEU A 100 9.68 11.51 -6.07
C LEU A 100 8.18 11.67 -5.84
N GLU A 101 7.76 11.82 -4.57
CA GLU A 101 6.34 11.99 -4.18
C GLU A 101 5.71 13.24 -4.80
N ASN A 102 6.52 14.27 -4.97
CA ASN A 102 6.19 15.53 -5.62
C ASN A 102 7.30 15.91 -6.60
N ILE A 103 6.95 16.59 -7.70
CA ILE A 103 7.89 17.02 -8.73
C ILE A 103 7.86 18.54 -8.85
N ASN A 104 9.01 19.18 -8.68
CA ASN A 104 9.24 20.56 -9.04
C ASN A 104 9.93 20.62 -10.41
N LEU A 105 9.27 21.19 -11.42
CA LEU A 105 9.80 21.29 -12.78
C LEU A 105 10.96 22.28 -12.93
N GLU A 106 11.26 23.07 -11.90
CA GLU A 106 12.44 23.95 -11.87
C GLU A 106 13.73 23.17 -11.57
N TYR A 107 13.61 21.92 -11.08
CA TYR A 107 14.74 21.08 -10.72
C TYR A 107 15.11 20.13 -11.88
N ASP A 108 16.40 20.04 -12.15
CA ASP A 108 16.95 19.05 -13.06
C ASP A 108 17.33 17.78 -12.30
N TYR A 109 16.37 16.84 -12.19
CA TYR A 109 16.59 15.56 -11.52
C TYR A 109 17.58 14.64 -12.24
N THR A 110 18.02 14.98 -13.47
CA THR A 110 19.08 14.23 -14.11
C THR A 110 20.46 14.48 -13.45
N GLN A 111 20.58 15.47 -12.56
CA GLN A 111 21.79 15.74 -11.78
C GLN A 111 21.90 14.85 -10.52
N LEU A 112 20.93 13.96 -10.27
CA LEU A 112 21.02 13.01 -9.16
C LEU A 112 22.17 12.02 -9.40
N GLU A 113 22.94 11.77 -8.34
CA GLU A 113 24.12 10.92 -8.35
C GLU A 113 23.91 9.66 -7.52
N ASN A 114 24.57 8.56 -7.92
CA ASN A 114 24.52 7.27 -7.20
C ASN A 114 23.10 6.72 -6.98
N VAL A 115 22.21 6.96 -7.93
CA VAL A 115 20.82 6.49 -7.93
C VAL A 115 20.67 5.46 -9.05
N ASP A 116 20.04 4.33 -8.75
CA ASP A 116 19.76 3.27 -9.71
C ASP A 116 18.33 3.36 -10.25
N ASN A 117 17.36 3.50 -9.34
CA ASN A 117 15.94 3.46 -9.67
C ASN A 117 15.25 4.79 -9.30
N ILE A 118 14.33 5.23 -10.15
CA ILE A 118 13.43 6.35 -9.87
C ILE A 118 12.00 5.87 -9.91
N TYR A 119 11.26 6.13 -8.84
CA TYR A 119 9.83 5.84 -8.72
C TYR A 119 9.02 7.12 -8.86
N ILE A 120 8.10 7.15 -9.81
CA ILE A 120 7.28 8.32 -10.11
C ILE A 120 5.80 7.93 -9.95
N PRO A 121 5.02 8.68 -9.14
CA PRO A 121 3.58 8.46 -9.05
C PRO A 121 2.88 8.52 -10.41
N LEU A 122 1.99 7.55 -10.66
CA LEU A 122 1.28 7.39 -11.92
C LEU A 122 0.64 8.69 -12.44
N LYS A 123 0.15 9.55 -11.54
CA LYS A 123 -0.47 10.84 -11.91
C LYS A 123 0.41 11.71 -12.80
N PHE A 124 1.73 11.67 -12.67
CA PHE A 124 2.63 12.49 -13.47
C PHE A 124 2.77 11.99 -14.91
N PHE A 125 2.60 10.69 -15.15
CA PHE A 125 2.58 10.11 -16.49
C PHE A 125 1.31 10.45 -17.28
N LEU A 126 0.25 10.82 -16.59
CA LEU A 126 -1.03 11.18 -17.21
C LEU A 126 -1.07 12.64 -17.67
N SER A 127 0.02 13.40 -17.54
CA SER A 127 0.06 14.82 -17.90
C SER A 127 1.23 15.14 -18.81
N LYS A 128 0.93 15.70 -19.96
CA LYS A 128 1.91 16.12 -20.97
C LYS A 128 2.97 17.10 -20.44
N LYS A 129 2.65 17.83 -19.36
CA LYS A 129 3.55 18.79 -18.72
C LYS A 129 4.87 18.15 -18.25
N TYR A 130 4.86 16.85 -17.90
CA TYR A 130 6.01 16.12 -17.37
C TYR A 130 6.74 15.27 -18.42
N ASN A 131 6.27 15.21 -19.67
CA ASN A 131 6.78 14.29 -20.68
C ASN A 131 8.31 14.42 -20.88
N THR A 132 8.82 15.65 -21.04
CA THR A 132 10.27 15.90 -21.24
C THR A 132 11.08 15.41 -20.04
N LEU A 133 10.60 15.71 -18.81
CA LEU A 133 11.25 15.26 -17.59
C LEU A 133 11.28 13.73 -17.52
N LEU A 134 10.11 13.08 -17.70
CA LEU A 134 9.99 11.62 -17.63
C LEU A 134 10.87 10.92 -18.67
N PHE A 135 10.90 11.46 -19.88
CA PHE A 135 11.78 10.96 -20.93
C PHE A 135 13.27 11.08 -20.56
N ASN A 136 13.71 12.22 -20.02
CA ASN A 136 15.08 12.40 -19.59
C ASN A 136 15.43 11.46 -18.42
N LEU A 137 14.52 11.25 -17.48
CA LEU A 137 14.73 10.33 -16.36
C LEU A 137 14.84 8.88 -16.83
N SER A 138 14.01 8.43 -17.77
CA SER A 138 14.05 7.05 -18.28
C SER A 138 15.34 6.71 -19.03
N ARG A 139 16.03 7.72 -19.57
CA ARG A 139 17.34 7.57 -20.23
C ARG A 139 18.50 7.41 -19.26
N LYS A 140 18.37 7.90 -18.05
CA LYS A 140 19.46 7.90 -17.06
C LYS A 140 19.28 6.86 -15.97
N PHE A 141 18.04 6.55 -15.60
CA PHE A 141 17.70 5.70 -14.47
C PHE A 141 16.72 4.59 -14.88
N ASP A 142 16.69 3.51 -14.13
CA ASP A 142 15.61 2.53 -14.21
C ASP A 142 14.31 3.17 -13.68
N LEU A 143 13.36 3.46 -14.57
CA LEU A 143 12.14 4.18 -14.25
C LEU A 143 11.00 3.23 -13.91
N TYR A 144 10.34 3.46 -12.77
CA TYR A 144 9.19 2.69 -12.27
C TYR A 144 7.97 3.57 -12.07
N ILE A 145 6.80 3.04 -12.35
CA ILE A 145 5.54 3.69 -12.03
C ILE A 145 5.14 3.34 -10.59
N TYR A 146 5.00 4.36 -9.74
CA TYR A 146 4.49 4.20 -8.39
C TYR A 146 2.96 4.27 -8.40
N MET A 147 2.33 3.12 -8.08
CA MET A 147 0.88 2.98 -8.09
C MET A 147 0.26 3.61 -6.84
N PRO A 148 -0.89 4.28 -6.95
CA PRO A 148 -1.55 4.87 -5.80
C PRO A 148 -2.07 3.81 -4.83
N THR A 149 -2.06 4.14 -3.53
CA THR A 149 -2.59 3.27 -2.47
C THR A 149 -4.09 3.02 -2.60
N ILE A 150 -4.83 4.04 -3.04
CA ILE A 150 -6.27 3.96 -3.30
C ILE A 150 -6.50 4.16 -4.79
N ILE A 151 -7.28 3.29 -5.42
CA ILE A 151 -7.65 3.39 -6.83
C ILE A 151 -9.16 3.55 -6.92
N LYS A 152 -9.63 4.78 -7.08
CA LYS A 152 -11.06 5.07 -7.31
C LYS A 152 -11.44 4.78 -8.78
N PRO A 153 -12.74 4.57 -9.08
CA PRO A 153 -13.18 4.20 -10.44
C PRO A 153 -12.73 5.17 -11.55
N ASN A 154 -12.74 6.47 -11.30
CA ASN A 154 -12.28 7.48 -12.25
C ASN A 154 -10.77 7.32 -12.56
N TYR A 155 -9.94 7.02 -11.56
CA TYR A 155 -8.51 6.80 -11.74
C TYR A 155 -8.23 5.48 -12.49
N LYS A 156 -9.00 4.44 -12.18
CA LYS A 156 -8.94 3.17 -12.92
C LYS A 156 -9.17 3.38 -14.42
N ASN A 157 -10.20 4.11 -14.79
CA ASN A 157 -10.50 4.39 -16.20
C ASN A 157 -9.38 5.20 -16.87
N LEU A 158 -8.83 6.21 -16.19
CA LEU A 158 -7.68 6.97 -16.70
C LEU A 158 -6.46 6.10 -16.91
N LEU A 159 -6.14 5.21 -15.97
CA LEU A 159 -5.05 4.25 -16.12
C LEU A 159 -5.25 3.37 -17.35
N LEU A 160 -6.41 2.71 -17.46
CA LEU A 160 -6.70 1.78 -18.54
C LEU A 160 -6.64 2.42 -19.93
N ASN A 161 -7.06 3.66 -20.04
CA ASN A 161 -7.06 4.39 -21.32
C ASN A 161 -5.66 4.88 -21.74
N ASN A 162 -4.67 4.87 -20.85
CA ASN A 162 -3.36 5.45 -21.12
C ASN A 162 -2.19 4.49 -20.94
N ILE A 163 -2.39 3.33 -20.29
CA ILE A 163 -1.29 2.44 -19.92
C ILE A 163 -0.52 1.91 -21.14
N ASP A 164 -1.21 1.61 -22.23
CA ASP A 164 -0.62 1.10 -23.46
C ASP A 164 0.33 2.08 -24.13
N ASN A 165 0.16 3.39 -23.88
CA ASN A 165 1.05 4.44 -24.38
C ASN A 165 2.17 4.75 -23.38
N ILE A 166 1.84 4.85 -22.08
CA ILE A 166 2.79 5.22 -21.03
C ILE A 166 3.97 4.24 -20.96
N VAL A 167 3.68 2.95 -21.01
CA VAL A 167 4.68 1.92 -20.74
C VAL A 167 5.78 1.87 -21.83
N PRO A 168 5.47 1.86 -23.14
CA PRO A 168 6.50 1.88 -24.17
C PRO A 168 7.18 3.23 -24.32
N ASP A 169 6.46 4.35 -24.15
CA ASP A 169 6.99 5.69 -24.39
C ASP A 169 8.17 6.05 -23.46
N TYR A 170 8.19 5.50 -22.25
CA TYR A 170 9.19 5.81 -21.21
C TYR A 170 10.06 4.63 -20.81
N GLU A 171 10.10 3.54 -21.58
CA GLU A 171 10.93 2.35 -21.28
C GLU A 171 10.79 1.86 -19.82
N ILE A 172 9.57 1.85 -19.32
CA ILE A 172 9.27 1.51 -17.92
C ILE A 172 9.84 0.12 -17.56
N LYS A 173 10.57 0.04 -16.46
CA LYS A 173 11.15 -1.22 -15.94
C LYS A 173 10.20 -2.01 -15.10
N GLY A 174 9.25 -1.34 -14.44
CA GLY A 174 8.29 -2.01 -13.57
C GLY A 174 7.38 -1.07 -12.79
N PHE A 175 6.76 -1.63 -11.77
CA PHE A 175 5.73 -0.98 -11.00
C PHE A 175 5.93 -1.18 -9.50
N VAL A 176 5.76 -0.13 -8.73
CA VAL A 176 5.65 -0.21 -7.27
C VAL A 176 4.18 -0.33 -6.90
N ILE A 177 3.79 -1.49 -6.38
CA ILE A 177 2.40 -1.89 -6.14
C ILE A 177 1.99 -1.57 -4.72
N SER A 178 0.97 -0.74 -4.57
CA SER A 178 0.50 -0.25 -3.27
C SER A 178 -0.75 -0.96 -2.75
N ASN A 179 -1.40 -1.79 -3.57
CA ASN A 179 -2.53 -2.64 -3.19
C ASN A 179 -2.76 -3.79 -4.19
N ILE A 180 -3.40 -4.87 -3.75
CA ILE A 180 -3.66 -6.06 -4.57
C ILE A 180 -4.53 -5.76 -5.79
N SER A 181 -5.56 -4.91 -5.65
CA SER A 181 -6.43 -4.56 -6.78
C SER A 181 -5.67 -3.89 -7.92
N GLY A 182 -4.70 -3.02 -7.59
CA GLY A 182 -3.82 -2.38 -8.56
C GLY A 182 -2.90 -3.37 -9.26
N PHE A 183 -2.40 -4.36 -8.54
CA PHE A 183 -1.59 -5.43 -9.09
C PHE A 183 -2.39 -6.29 -10.07
N GLU A 184 -3.55 -6.80 -9.66
CA GLU A 184 -4.42 -7.60 -10.53
C GLU A 184 -4.87 -6.83 -11.78
N LEU A 185 -5.13 -5.53 -11.62
CA LEU A 185 -5.46 -4.67 -12.74
C LEU A 185 -4.32 -4.59 -13.77
N LEU A 186 -3.09 -4.35 -13.32
CA LEU A 186 -1.91 -4.28 -14.19
C LEU A 186 -1.64 -5.63 -14.85
N LYS A 187 -1.63 -6.71 -14.07
CA LYS A 187 -1.40 -8.07 -14.55
C LYS A 187 -2.31 -8.45 -15.69
N LYS A 188 -3.58 -8.05 -15.60
CA LYS A 188 -4.58 -8.31 -16.65
C LYS A 188 -4.26 -7.61 -17.98
N TYR A 189 -3.70 -6.40 -17.95
CA TYR A 189 -3.52 -5.57 -19.14
C TYR A 189 -2.11 -5.61 -19.73
N ILE A 190 -1.07 -5.74 -18.89
CA ILE A 190 0.32 -5.70 -19.37
C ILE A 190 1.10 -7.01 -19.21
N GLY A 191 0.50 -8.02 -18.55
CA GLY A 191 1.18 -9.30 -18.25
C GLY A 191 2.22 -9.18 -17.14
N ASN A 192 2.84 -10.31 -16.78
CA ASN A 192 3.82 -10.38 -15.68
C ASN A 192 5.26 -10.49 -16.15
N GLU A 193 5.50 -11.06 -17.31
CA GLU A 193 6.81 -11.61 -17.66
C GLU A 193 7.86 -10.55 -18.00
N LYS A 194 7.42 -9.33 -18.34
CA LYS A 194 8.29 -8.26 -18.84
C LYS A 194 8.72 -7.26 -17.78
N TYR A 195 7.97 -7.10 -16.71
CA TYR A 195 8.10 -5.99 -15.77
C TYR A 195 8.43 -6.47 -14.37
N THR A 196 9.23 -5.68 -13.65
CA THR A 196 9.49 -5.91 -12.21
C THR A 196 8.36 -5.33 -11.38
N PHE A 197 7.77 -6.14 -10.50
CA PHE A 197 6.76 -5.73 -9.55
C PHE A 197 7.35 -5.66 -8.14
N ILE A 198 7.27 -4.48 -7.53
CA ILE A 198 7.77 -4.20 -6.18
C ILE A 198 6.56 -4.01 -5.26
N ALA A 199 6.36 -4.88 -4.29
CA ALA A 199 5.31 -4.68 -3.29
C ALA A 199 5.70 -3.55 -2.33
N ASN A 200 4.87 -2.51 -2.25
CA ASN A 200 5.09 -1.36 -1.39
C ASN A 200 4.77 -1.66 0.07
N TYR A 201 5.31 -0.87 1.01
CA TYR A 201 5.04 -0.99 2.45
C TYR A 201 3.55 -0.97 2.81
N THR A 202 2.71 -0.34 1.98
CA THR A 202 1.25 -0.30 2.14
C THR A 202 0.56 -1.66 1.93
N MET A 203 1.30 -2.66 1.44
CA MET A 203 0.84 -4.06 1.38
C MET A 203 0.90 -4.76 2.74
N ASN A 204 1.37 -4.05 3.79
CA ASN A 204 1.43 -4.52 5.18
C ASN A 204 2.17 -5.85 5.34
N ILE A 205 3.40 -5.91 4.84
CA ILE A 205 4.24 -7.10 4.88
C ILE A 205 4.93 -7.18 6.25
N PHE A 206 4.51 -8.14 7.08
CA PHE A 206 4.98 -8.32 8.46
C PHE A 206 5.79 -9.59 8.69
N ASN A 207 5.72 -10.57 7.78
CA ASN A 207 6.38 -11.87 7.95
C ASN A 207 6.69 -12.52 6.59
N GLU A 208 7.51 -13.57 6.62
CA GLU A 208 7.93 -14.33 5.44
C GLU A 208 6.79 -15.05 4.72
N TYR A 209 5.73 -15.45 5.39
CA TYR A 209 4.56 -16.09 4.76
C TYR A 209 3.84 -15.13 3.82
N SER A 210 3.70 -13.87 4.23
CA SER A 210 3.16 -12.81 3.37
C SER A 210 4.02 -12.63 2.12
N ILE A 211 5.35 -12.74 2.26
CA ILE A 211 6.29 -12.61 1.13
C ILE A 211 6.17 -13.82 0.19
N GLN A 212 6.05 -15.04 0.73
CA GLN A 212 5.86 -16.25 -0.07
C GLN A 212 4.57 -16.17 -0.91
N GLU A 213 3.48 -15.68 -0.32
CA GLU A 213 2.23 -15.49 -1.04
C GLU A 213 2.40 -14.45 -2.16
N LEU A 214 3.01 -13.30 -1.88
CA LEU A 214 3.29 -12.29 -2.89
C LEU A 214 4.21 -12.79 -3.99
N GLN A 215 5.20 -13.62 -3.66
CA GLN A 215 6.06 -14.29 -4.64
C GLN A 215 5.26 -15.19 -5.57
N SER A 216 4.33 -15.99 -5.01
CA SER A 216 3.46 -16.88 -5.80
C SER A 216 2.56 -16.11 -6.77
N LEU A 217 2.19 -14.88 -6.43
CA LEU A 217 1.42 -13.97 -7.28
C LEU A 217 2.27 -13.33 -8.39
N GLY A 218 3.61 -13.35 -8.28
CA GLY A 218 4.53 -12.78 -9.27
C GLY A 218 5.18 -11.46 -8.85
N ILE A 219 5.19 -11.12 -7.56
CA ILE A 219 5.98 -10.00 -7.02
C ILE A 219 7.45 -10.39 -6.99
N ASN A 220 8.33 -9.44 -7.32
CA ASN A 220 9.77 -9.68 -7.45
C ASN A 220 10.59 -9.08 -6.30
N VAL A 221 10.14 -7.98 -5.71
CA VAL A 221 10.82 -7.28 -4.61
C VAL A 221 9.76 -6.85 -3.59
N VAL A 222 10.12 -6.82 -2.31
CA VAL A 222 9.20 -6.40 -1.25
C VAL A 222 9.77 -5.26 -0.42
N THR A 223 8.89 -4.32 -0.05
CA THR A 223 9.17 -3.27 0.94
C THR A 223 8.35 -3.60 2.20
N PRO A 224 8.99 -4.00 3.31
CA PRO A 224 8.31 -4.32 4.56
C PRO A 224 7.52 -3.14 5.14
N SER A 225 6.57 -3.44 6.02
CA SER A 225 5.80 -2.42 6.72
C SER A 225 6.72 -1.52 7.56
N VAL A 226 6.47 -0.22 7.52
CA VAL A 226 7.17 0.79 8.34
C VAL A 226 6.78 0.74 9.83
N GLU A 227 5.87 -0.14 10.20
CA GLU A 227 5.42 -0.35 11.59
C GLU A 227 6.25 -1.40 12.34
N LEU A 228 7.11 -2.15 11.63
CA LEU A 228 7.94 -3.18 12.25
C LEU A 228 9.01 -2.58 13.15
N ASN A 229 9.26 -3.23 14.29
CA ASN A 229 10.40 -2.93 15.13
C ASN A 229 11.70 -3.54 14.56
N LYS A 230 12.85 -3.14 15.11
CA LYS A 230 14.16 -3.52 14.58
C LYS A 230 14.36 -5.03 14.53
N SER A 231 14.02 -5.76 15.59
CA SER A 231 14.26 -7.20 15.68
C SER A 231 13.43 -8.00 14.69
N ILE A 232 12.14 -7.67 14.55
CA ILE A 232 11.24 -8.32 13.60
C ILE A 232 11.70 -8.02 12.18
N LEU A 233 12.07 -6.76 11.89
CA LEU A 233 12.54 -6.35 10.57
C LEU A 233 13.85 -7.05 10.18
N GLN A 234 14.82 -7.20 11.11
CA GLN A 234 16.05 -7.95 10.88
C GLN A 234 15.79 -9.42 10.57
N ASN A 235 14.88 -10.04 11.33
CA ASN A 235 14.48 -11.43 11.09
C ASN A 235 13.84 -11.59 9.72
N LEU A 236 12.90 -10.71 9.38
CA LEU A 236 12.23 -10.72 8.07
C LEU A 236 13.24 -10.53 6.92
N CYS A 237 14.14 -9.54 7.02
CA CYS A 237 15.16 -9.31 5.99
C CYS A 237 16.12 -10.50 5.82
N SER A 238 16.43 -11.22 6.91
CA SER A 238 17.34 -12.38 6.88
C SER A 238 16.72 -13.61 6.24
N ASN A 239 15.39 -13.80 6.43
CA ASN A 239 14.66 -15.00 6.03
C ASN A 239 13.75 -14.77 4.80
N SER A 240 13.77 -13.58 4.22
CA SER A 240 12.94 -13.26 3.07
C SER A 240 13.28 -14.11 1.85
N PRO A 241 12.31 -14.78 1.20
CA PRO A 241 12.52 -15.49 -0.05
C PRO A 241 12.67 -14.57 -1.26
N LEU A 242 12.32 -13.28 -1.12
CA LEU A 242 12.48 -12.24 -2.14
C LEU A 242 13.48 -11.18 -1.72
N PRO A 243 14.11 -10.48 -2.68
CA PRO A 243 14.87 -9.27 -2.40
C PRO A 243 14.06 -8.25 -1.61
N VAL A 244 14.68 -7.67 -0.57
CA VAL A 244 14.05 -6.68 0.29
C VAL A 244 14.58 -5.29 -0.03
N GLU A 245 13.67 -4.34 -0.21
CA GLU A 245 13.95 -2.92 -0.27
C GLU A 245 13.49 -2.26 1.03
N LEU A 246 14.35 -1.45 1.67
CA LEU A 246 14.02 -0.79 2.94
C LEU A 246 13.92 0.72 2.75
N ILE A 247 12.86 1.35 3.27
CA ILE A 247 12.73 2.80 3.30
C ILE A 247 13.65 3.34 4.38
N ALA A 248 14.75 3.98 3.97
CA ALA A 248 15.74 4.55 4.89
C ALA A 248 15.52 6.03 5.18
N TYR A 249 14.85 6.76 4.28
CA TYR A 249 14.62 8.18 4.44
C TYR A 249 13.25 8.58 3.89
N GLY A 250 12.60 9.53 4.55
CA GLY A 250 11.44 10.26 4.06
C GLY A 250 10.31 10.39 5.08
N ARG A 251 9.30 11.15 4.71
CA ARG A 251 8.10 11.33 5.55
C ARG A 251 7.09 10.23 5.26
N ASN A 252 6.75 9.46 6.27
CA ASN A 252 5.71 8.45 6.15
C ASN A 252 4.33 9.11 6.01
N VAL A 253 3.49 8.54 5.15
CA VAL A 253 2.06 8.91 5.07
C VAL A 253 1.37 8.40 6.32
N LEU A 254 0.76 9.31 7.08
CA LEU A 254 -0.01 8.99 8.28
C LEU A 254 -1.47 8.72 7.96
N MET A 255 -2.02 9.42 6.97
CA MET A 255 -3.43 9.32 6.62
C MET A 255 -3.67 9.68 5.15
N ASN A 256 -4.56 8.94 4.50
CA ASN A 256 -5.16 9.31 3.24
C ASN A 256 -6.62 9.71 3.47
N SER A 257 -6.93 10.99 3.28
CA SER A 257 -8.29 11.51 3.37
C SER A 257 -9.00 11.35 2.02
N SER A 258 -10.24 10.87 2.04
CA SER A 258 -11.08 10.79 0.82
C SER A 258 -11.57 12.15 0.32
N TYR A 259 -11.09 13.23 0.90
CA TYR A 259 -11.44 14.60 0.53
C TYR A 259 -10.23 15.34 0.01
N CYS A 260 -10.43 16.17 -1.00
CA CYS A 260 -9.47 17.22 -1.32
C CYS A 260 -9.65 18.36 -0.29
N LEU A 261 -8.72 18.49 0.65
CA LEU A 261 -8.78 19.51 1.70
C LEU A 261 -8.73 20.93 1.12
N LEU A 262 -7.98 21.13 0.02
CA LEU A 262 -7.96 22.41 -0.71
C LEU A 262 -9.30 22.69 -1.37
N GLY A 263 -9.99 21.66 -1.87
CA GLY A 263 -11.29 21.78 -2.50
C GLY A 263 -12.38 22.29 -1.56
N LYS A 264 -12.30 21.94 -0.28
CA LYS A 264 -13.21 22.48 0.74
C LYS A 264 -12.96 23.98 0.97
N SER A 265 -11.69 24.38 1.06
CA SER A 265 -11.30 25.78 1.22
C SER A 265 -11.68 26.62 0.01
N ASN A 266 -11.51 26.08 -1.20
CA ASN A 266 -11.75 26.77 -2.47
C ASN A 266 -13.16 26.55 -3.03
N LYS A 267 -14.08 25.96 -2.24
CA LYS A 267 -15.49 25.69 -2.61
C LYS A 267 -15.68 24.77 -3.82
N CYS A 268 -14.66 24.00 -4.23
CA CYS A 268 -14.80 23.00 -5.30
C CYS A 268 -15.32 21.63 -4.83
N TYR A 269 -15.52 21.46 -3.51
CA TYR A 269 -16.16 20.27 -2.96
C TYR A 269 -17.69 20.38 -3.10
N PRO A 270 -18.45 19.28 -3.39
CA PRO A 270 -18.02 17.88 -3.53
C PRO A 270 -17.60 17.48 -4.95
N LYS A 271 -17.70 18.35 -5.93
CA LYS A 271 -17.36 18.06 -7.34
C LYS A 271 -16.10 18.84 -7.71
N CYS A 272 -14.96 18.16 -7.76
CA CYS A 272 -13.76 18.72 -8.37
C CYS A 272 -13.91 18.56 -9.89
N ASP A 273 -13.92 19.70 -10.61
CA ASP A 273 -13.93 19.75 -12.07
C ASP A 273 -12.52 19.57 -12.66
N MET A 274 -11.52 19.28 -11.83
CA MET A 274 -10.11 19.15 -12.17
C MET A 274 -9.48 20.42 -12.80
N LYS A 275 -10.18 21.56 -12.77
CA LYS A 275 -9.72 22.86 -13.29
C LYS A 275 -9.13 23.75 -12.20
N CYS A 276 -8.89 23.23 -11.00
CA CYS A 276 -8.45 24.00 -9.86
C CYS A 276 -7.02 24.54 -10.06
N LYS A 277 -6.89 25.85 -10.29
CA LYS A 277 -5.60 26.53 -10.44
C LYS A 277 -4.73 26.49 -9.18
N ASN A 278 -5.35 26.28 -8.01
CA ASN A 278 -4.67 26.27 -6.71
C ASN A 278 -4.28 24.85 -6.26
N CYS A 279 -4.51 23.84 -7.07
CA CYS A 279 -4.12 22.49 -6.78
C CYS A 279 -2.70 22.23 -7.27
N THR A 280 -1.81 21.77 -6.40
CA THR A 280 -0.41 21.43 -6.76
C THR A 280 -0.33 20.32 -7.81
N SER A 281 -1.44 19.61 -8.05
CA SER A 281 -1.62 18.63 -9.10
C SER A 281 -2.33 19.19 -10.35
N SER A 282 -2.24 20.51 -10.59
CA SER A 282 -2.77 21.19 -11.79
C SER A 282 -2.24 20.62 -13.13
N ALA A 283 -1.37 19.61 -13.05
CA ALA A 283 -0.94 18.77 -14.14
C ALA A 283 -2.07 18.32 -15.11
N PHE A 284 -3.31 18.30 -14.64
CA PHE A 284 -4.47 17.79 -15.39
C PHE A 284 -5.37 18.85 -16.01
N ALA A 285 -5.11 20.11 -15.79
CA ALA A 285 -5.89 21.19 -16.42
C ALA A 285 -5.82 21.15 -17.98
N SER A 286 -4.85 20.43 -18.53
CA SER A 286 -4.60 20.37 -19.98
C SER A 286 -5.23 19.18 -20.71
N LEU A 287 -5.89 18.24 -20.03
CA LEU A 287 -6.48 17.07 -20.72
C LEU A 287 -7.81 17.38 -21.42
N SER A 288 -8.44 18.54 -21.18
CA SER A 288 -9.75 18.86 -21.72
C SER A 288 -9.81 20.02 -22.71
N ASP A 289 -8.72 20.78 -22.93
CA ASP A 289 -8.78 21.94 -23.81
C ASP A 289 -7.68 21.94 -24.88
N ASN A 290 -8.14 21.87 -26.14
CA ASN A 290 -7.38 22.25 -27.35
C ASN A 290 -7.19 23.80 -27.42
N SER A 291 -7.29 24.52 -26.33
CA SER A 291 -7.10 25.98 -26.30
C SER A 291 -5.65 26.34 -25.97
N ASN A 292 -5.00 26.95 -26.93
CA ASN A 292 -3.69 27.61 -26.86
C ASN A 292 -3.71 28.77 -25.82
N THR A 293 -3.81 28.47 -24.55
CA THR A 293 -3.53 29.45 -23.50
C THR A 293 -2.21 29.09 -22.82
N SER A 294 -1.18 29.87 -23.13
CA SER A 294 0.08 29.92 -22.39
C SER A 294 -0.22 30.32 -20.94
N VAL A 295 -0.43 29.33 -20.08
CA VAL A 295 -0.52 29.54 -18.65
C VAL A 295 0.90 29.39 -18.09
N THR A 296 1.58 30.51 -17.95
CA THR A 296 2.74 30.63 -17.06
C THR A 296 2.25 30.50 -15.62
N ASP A 297 2.15 29.29 -15.12
CA ASP A 297 1.64 29.03 -13.78
C ASP A 297 2.77 28.55 -12.87
N ASN A 298 3.37 29.49 -12.15
CA ASN A 298 4.37 29.26 -11.10
C ASN A 298 3.77 28.65 -9.82
N SER A 299 2.55 28.14 -9.86
CA SER A 299 1.80 27.66 -8.67
C SER A 299 2.14 26.23 -8.21
N CYS A 300 3.02 25.52 -8.92
CA CYS A 300 3.45 24.15 -8.52
C CYS A 300 4.33 24.12 -7.25
N THR A 301 4.78 25.25 -6.76
CA THR A 301 5.67 25.38 -5.59
C THR A 301 4.95 25.55 -4.26
N ALA A 302 3.63 25.73 -4.26
CA ALA A 302 2.87 25.96 -3.02
C ALA A 302 2.90 24.75 -2.11
N LYS A 303 3.48 24.91 -0.93
CA LYS A 303 3.54 23.89 0.13
C LYS A 303 2.39 24.09 1.11
N TYR A 304 1.51 23.08 1.24
CA TYR A 304 0.37 23.13 2.15
C TYR A 304 0.63 22.29 3.40
N TYR A 305 0.15 22.78 4.55
CA TYR A 305 0.33 22.12 5.83
C TYR A 305 -0.94 22.17 6.66
N ILE A 306 -1.18 21.11 7.43
CA ILE A 306 -2.08 21.13 8.58
C ILE A 306 -1.22 21.38 9.81
N LYS A 307 -1.65 22.29 10.68
CA LYS A 307 -1.00 22.55 11.95
C LYS A 307 -1.89 22.01 13.07
N ASP A 308 -1.32 21.21 13.96
CA ASP A 308 -2.03 20.72 15.14
C ASP A 308 -2.02 21.77 16.29
N ARG A 309 -2.70 21.41 17.40
CA ARG A 309 -2.76 22.28 18.60
C ARG A 309 -1.40 22.48 19.29
N LEU A 310 -0.44 21.57 19.06
CA LEU A 310 0.92 21.64 19.63
C LEU A 310 1.89 22.38 18.71
N GLY A 311 1.43 22.82 17.54
CA GLY A 311 2.23 23.58 16.59
C GLY A 311 2.97 22.75 15.57
N PHE A 312 2.86 21.41 15.59
CA PHE A 312 3.46 20.54 14.57
C PHE A 312 2.80 20.76 13.21
N LYS A 313 3.63 20.81 12.17
CA LYS A 313 3.20 21.01 10.79
C LYS A 313 3.26 19.68 10.03
N PHE A 314 2.12 19.23 9.54
CA PHE A 314 1.98 18.02 8.73
C PHE A 314 1.82 18.43 7.27
N ARG A 315 2.77 18.03 6.43
CA ARG A 315 2.72 18.30 5.00
C ARG A 315 1.53 17.58 4.38
N ILE A 316 0.78 18.24 3.50
CA ILE A 316 -0.32 17.62 2.77
C ILE A 316 -0.07 17.72 1.26
N ILE A 317 -0.38 16.64 0.55
CA ILE A 317 -0.38 16.59 -0.91
C ILE A 317 -1.76 16.16 -1.39
N PRO A 318 -2.49 17.03 -2.08
CA PRO A 318 -3.75 16.66 -2.69
C PRO A 318 -3.52 15.91 -4.00
N ASP A 319 -4.41 14.96 -4.28
CA ASP A 319 -4.60 14.36 -5.59
C ASP A 319 -5.98 14.76 -6.10
N ASN A 320 -6.01 15.66 -7.07
CA ASN A 320 -7.25 16.20 -7.62
C ASN A 320 -7.96 15.22 -8.56
N ILE A 321 -7.26 14.20 -9.11
CA ILE A 321 -7.89 13.17 -9.96
C ILE A 321 -8.79 12.30 -9.11
N GLN A 322 -8.26 11.79 -8.00
CA GLN A 322 -8.99 10.93 -7.09
C GLN A 322 -9.76 11.68 -6.01
N THR A 323 -9.53 12.99 -5.87
CA THR A 323 -10.03 13.80 -4.74
C THR A 323 -9.62 13.22 -3.39
N VAL A 324 -8.35 12.80 -3.28
CA VAL A 324 -7.71 12.28 -2.07
C VAL A 324 -6.64 13.27 -1.61
N THR A 325 -6.41 13.35 -0.32
CA THR A 325 -5.29 14.11 0.23
C THR A 325 -4.45 13.20 1.11
N SER A 326 -3.16 13.09 0.79
CA SER A 326 -2.18 12.41 1.65
C SER A 326 -1.64 13.39 2.69
N ILE A 327 -1.61 12.96 3.95
CA ILE A 327 -1.09 13.70 5.09
C ILE A 327 0.17 12.99 5.56
N TYR A 328 1.29 13.71 5.53
CA TYR A 328 2.61 13.20 5.87
C TYR A 328 3.01 13.53 7.30
N ASN A 329 3.82 12.69 7.90
CA ASN A 329 4.35 12.92 9.24
C ASN A 329 5.08 14.28 9.32
N SER A 330 4.97 14.92 10.46
CA SER A 330 5.70 16.17 10.75
C SER A 330 7.21 15.95 10.84
N LYS A 331 7.64 14.72 11.19
CA LYS A 331 9.05 14.31 11.25
C LYS A 331 9.43 13.45 10.05
N ILE A 332 10.69 13.51 9.68
CA ILE A 332 11.31 12.71 8.62
C ILE A 332 11.84 11.43 9.26
N THR A 333 11.44 10.28 8.74
CA THR A 333 12.06 9.00 9.11
C THR A 333 13.45 8.96 8.52
N SER A 334 14.46 8.64 9.34
CA SER A 334 15.83 8.37 8.89
C SER A 334 16.39 7.23 9.74
N ILE A 335 16.78 6.14 9.08
CA ILE A 335 17.22 4.91 9.75
C ILE A 335 18.61 4.50 9.29
N ASP A 336 19.36 3.93 10.22
CA ASP A 336 20.62 3.22 9.94
C ASP A 336 20.30 1.88 9.32
N THR A 337 20.91 1.58 8.18
CA THR A 337 20.64 0.36 7.41
C THR A 337 21.75 -0.69 7.47
N HIS A 338 22.82 -0.48 8.24
CA HIS A 338 23.96 -1.38 8.31
C HIS A 338 23.58 -2.80 8.76
N ASP A 339 22.70 -2.89 9.75
CA ASP A 339 22.32 -4.14 10.39
C ASP A 339 21.28 -4.97 9.61
N PHE A 340 20.89 -4.55 8.40
CA PHE A 340 19.84 -5.23 7.64
C PHE A 340 20.40 -5.90 6.39
N LYS A 341 19.99 -7.16 6.17
CA LYS A 341 20.28 -7.89 4.93
C LYS A 341 19.27 -7.49 3.86
N ILE A 342 19.61 -6.49 3.07
CA ILE A 342 18.73 -5.89 2.06
C ILE A 342 19.42 -5.76 0.71
N SER A 343 18.62 -5.77 -0.37
CA SER A 343 19.08 -5.61 -1.75
C SER A 343 19.02 -4.17 -2.24
N ALA A 344 18.13 -3.37 -1.67
CA ALA A 344 17.94 -1.99 -2.07
C ALA A 344 17.53 -1.11 -0.88
N VAL A 345 17.80 0.18 -1.01
CA VAL A 345 17.39 1.21 -0.06
C VAL A 345 16.55 2.24 -0.80
N ARG A 346 15.39 2.59 -0.23
CA ARG A 346 14.51 3.62 -0.78
C ARG A 346 14.60 4.93 0.00
N ILE A 347 14.65 6.02 -0.76
CA ILE A 347 14.63 7.40 -0.27
C ILE A 347 13.35 8.05 -0.81
N ASN A 348 12.42 8.44 0.07
CA ASN A 348 11.19 9.12 -0.32
C ASN A 348 11.39 10.64 -0.23
N ILE A 349 11.36 11.31 -1.38
CA ILE A 349 11.59 12.75 -1.55
C ILE A 349 10.25 13.45 -1.71
N LEU A 350 10.07 14.52 -0.97
CA LEU A 350 8.83 15.29 -0.96
C LEU A 350 9.01 16.74 -1.43
N ASP A 351 9.92 17.48 -0.79
CA ASP A 351 10.13 18.90 -1.03
C ASP A 351 11.62 19.30 -1.07
N GLU A 352 12.52 18.32 -1.00
CA GLU A 352 13.98 18.48 -0.98
C GLU A 352 14.49 18.94 -2.37
N ASN A 353 15.50 19.80 -2.41
CA ASN A 353 16.18 20.23 -3.64
C ASN A 353 17.24 19.20 -4.07
N ILE A 354 17.83 19.39 -5.26
CA ILE A 354 18.81 18.44 -5.84
C ILE A 354 20.04 18.24 -4.95
N GLU A 355 20.57 19.30 -4.38
CA GLU A 355 21.75 19.26 -3.49
C GLU A 355 21.42 18.48 -2.21
N GLU A 356 20.26 18.80 -1.58
CA GLU A 356 19.77 18.07 -0.41
C GLU A 356 19.59 16.58 -0.73
N ILE A 357 19.00 16.21 -1.88
CA ILE A 357 18.81 14.84 -2.30
C ILE A 357 20.15 14.12 -2.45
N ASN A 358 21.14 14.71 -3.12
CA ASN A 358 22.46 14.10 -3.30
C ASN A 358 23.20 13.89 -1.96
N ASN A 359 23.06 14.80 -1.01
CA ASN A 359 23.58 14.66 0.34
C ASN A 359 22.90 13.51 1.11
N ILE A 360 21.57 13.38 0.99
CA ILE A 360 20.80 12.29 1.58
C ILE A 360 21.25 10.94 0.95
N VAL A 361 21.33 10.87 -0.37
CA VAL A 361 21.79 9.67 -1.10
C VAL A 361 23.17 9.23 -0.62
N THR A 362 24.10 10.16 -0.48
CA THR A 362 25.46 9.88 -0.01
C THR A 362 25.46 9.32 1.42
N SER A 363 24.67 9.89 2.33
CA SER A 363 24.53 9.40 3.69
C SER A 363 23.94 7.99 3.74
N VAL A 364 22.81 7.79 3.03
CA VAL A 364 22.09 6.52 2.99
C VAL A 364 22.91 5.42 2.29
N LYS A 365 23.66 5.76 1.23
CA LYS A 365 24.57 4.83 0.54
C LYS A 365 25.64 4.27 1.49
N ASN A 366 26.12 5.12 2.37
CA ASN A 366 27.06 4.74 3.42
C ASN A 366 26.39 4.03 4.62
N GLY A 367 25.08 3.76 4.55
CA GLY A 367 24.30 3.11 5.61
C GLY A 367 23.92 4.04 6.77
N ASN A 368 24.36 5.28 6.77
CA ASN A 368 24.19 6.22 7.87
C ASN A 368 22.79 6.84 7.86
N LYS A 369 22.23 7.03 9.06
CA LYS A 369 21.03 7.87 9.25
C LYS A 369 21.42 9.35 9.34
N LEU A 370 20.48 10.23 9.00
CA LEU A 370 20.56 11.65 9.30
C LEU A 370 19.98 11.90 10.69
N GLU A 371 20.58 12.83 11.43
CA GLU A 371 20.21 13.14 12.80
C GLU A 371 19.82 14.62 12.96
N GLY A 372 18.91 14.90 13.90
CA GLY A 372 18.42 16.23 14.20
C GLY A 372 17.01 16.18 14.81
N LYS A 373 16.49 17.32 15.23
CA LYS A 373 15.16 17.41 15.87
C LYS A 373 14.00 17.09 14.90
N GLU A 374 14.23 17.23 13.60
CA GLU A 374 13.31 16.94 12.51
C GLU A 374 13.23 15.45 12.17
N TYR A 375 14.19 14.62 12.62
CA TYR A 375 14.27 13.21 12.30
C TYR A 375 13.67 12.29 13.37
N THR A 376 13.33 11.08 12.95
CA THR A 376 12.82 9.98 13.79
C THR A 376 13.28 8.64 13.24
N ASN A 377 13.49 7.66 14.11
CA ASN A 377 13.77 6.28 13.71
C ASN A 377 12.49 5.50 13.35
N GLY A 378 11.34 6.16 13.24
CA GLY A 378 10.06 5.50 13.04
C GLY A 378 9.69 4.60 14.22
N ASN A 379 9.31 3.36 13.92
CA ASN A 379 8.91 2.36 14.91
C ASN A 379 10.04 1.39 15.31
N LEU A 380 11.28 1.56 14.80
CA LEU A 380 12.37 0.61 15.02
C LEU A 380 12.68 0.34 16.50
N ASN A 381 12.51 1.34 17.37
CA ASN A 381 12.80 1.24 18.80
C ASN A 381 11.55 1.05 19.67
N ARG A 382 10.40 0.72 19.07
CA ARG A 382 9.16 0.47 19.81
C ARG A 382 9.01 -1.02 20.06
N ASP A 383 8.67 -1.40 21.29
CA ASP A 383 8.17 -2.73 21.60
C ASP A 383 6.72 -2.79 21.11
N ILE A 384 6.43 -3.77 20.23
CA ILE A 384 5.09 -4.03 19.72
C ILE A 384 4.53 -5.22 20.47
#